data_a37ee35fd4419e5da8a72ba5e108d72c
#
_entry.id   a37ee35fd4419e5da8a72ba5e108d72c
#
_cell.length_a   1.000
_cell.length_b   1.000
_cell.length_c   1.000
_cell.angle_alpha   90.00
_cell.angle_beta   90.00
_cell.angle_gamma   90.00
#
_symmetry.space_group_name_H-M   'P 1'
#
loop_
_entity.id
_entity.type
_entity.pdbx_description
1 polymer ?
#
loop_
_entity_poly.entity_id
_entity_poly.type
_entity_poly.pdbx_seq_one_letter_code
_entity_poly.pdbx_strand_id
1 'polypeptide(L)'
;MTTPGSPVIGVLALQGDVREHLIALAAADAVARPVRRPEELAEVDGLVIPGGESTTMSKLVALFGMLEPLRERIAAGLPVYGTCAGLIMVADKILDPRSGQETLGGIDMIVRRNAFGRQNESFEAAVEVAGVEDGPVEGVFIRAPWVESVGAEVEVLAEHRGHIVAVRQGNVLATSFHPELTGDHRVHALFVDMVRAAS
;
A
#
# COMPACT_ATOMS: atom_id res chain seq x y z
N MET A 1 -22.78 -6.47 -5.83
CA MET A 1 -23.67 -5.27 -5.75
C MET A 1 -23.13 -4.41 -4.63
N THR A 2 -22.66 -3.19 -4.92
CA THR A 2 -22.19 -2.28 -3.86
C THR A 2 -23.38 -1.77 -3.06
N THR A 3 -23.24 -1.78 -1.75
CA THR A 3 -24.24 -1.28 -0.81
C THR A 3 -24.35 0.25 -0.92
N PRO A 4 -25.54 0.87 -0.79
CA PRO A 4 -25.61 2.32 -0.69
C PRO A 4 -24.74 2.83 0.46
N GLY A 5 -23.76 3.68 0.16
CA GLY A 5 -22.75 4.15 1.12
C GLY A 5 -21.41 3.42 1.07
N SER A 6 -21.17 2.51 0.12
CA SER A 6 -19.83 1.93 -0.10
C SER A 6 -18.82 3.03 -0.46
N PRO A 7 -17.63 3.07 0.21
CA PRO A 7 -16.64 4.10 -0.06
C PRO A 7 -16.09 3.98 -1.48
N VAL A 8 -15.73 5.12 -2.07
CA VAL A 8 -15.05 5.18 -3.36
C VAL A 8 -13.55 5.13 -3.11
N ILE A 9 -12.90 4.05 -3.53
CA ILE A 9 -11.46 3.86 -3.35
C ILE A 9 -10.76 3.86 -4.69
N GLY A 10 -9.80 4.78 -4.86
CA GLY A 10 -8.95 4.85 -6.01
C GLY A 10 -7.83 3.82 -5.98
N VAL A 11 -7.37 3.38 -7.14
CA VAL A 11 -6.10 2.66 -7.31
C VAL A 11 -5.23 3.51 -8.21
N LEU A 12 -4.03 3.89 -7.75
CA LEU A 12 -3.08 4.66 -8.54
C LEU A 12 -2.67 3.87 -9.77
N ALA A 13 -3.14 4.27 -10.94
CA ALA A 13 -3.09 3.49 -12.18
C ALA A 13 -2.03 4.02 -13.16
N LEU A 14 -0.83 4.28 -12.66
CA LEU A 14 0.33 4.70 -13.46
C LEU A 14 1.23 3.50 -13.83
N GLN A 15 1.33 2.50 -12.95
CA GLN A 15 2.15 1.31 -13.12
C GLN A 15 1.75 0.27 -12.06
N GLY A 16 1.91 -1.04 -12.34
CA GLY A 16 1.78 -2.12 -11.36
C GLY A 16 0.44 -2.85 -11.38
N ASP A 17 0.11 -3.52 -10.27
CA ASP A 17 -0.98 -4.50 -10.14
C ASP A 17 -2.37 -3.86 -9.96
N VAL A 18 -2.70 -2.91 -10.84
CA VAL A 18 -3.93 -2.08 -10.74
C VAL A 18 -5.19 -2.91 -10.78
N ARG A 19 -5.28 -3.83 -11.76
CA ARG A 19 -6.48 -4.65 -12.00
C ARG A 19 -6.79 -5.53 -10.79
N GLU A 20 -5.79 -6.15 -10.22
CA GLU A 20 -5.88 -7.07 -9.08
C GLU A 20 -6.43 -6.34 -7.86
N HIS A 21 -5.94 -5.12 -7.59
CA HIS A 21 -6.47 -4.28 -6.52
C HIS A 21 -7.91 -3.83 -6.75
N LEU A 22 -8.28 -3.48 -7.99
CA LEU A 22 -9.67 -3.12 -8.31
C LEU A 22 -10.63 -4.28 -8.02
N ILE A 23 -10.22 -5.53 -8.35
CA ILE A 23 -11.01 -6.73 -8.07
C ILE A 23 -11.11 -6.97 -6.55
N ALA A 24 -9.99 -6.89 -5.82
CA ALA A 24 -9.96 -7.13 -4.39
C ALA A 24 -10.79 -6.11 -3.60
N LEU A 25 -10.73 -4.83 -3.97
CA LEU A 25 -11.53 -3.77 -3.37
C LEU A 25 -13.04 -3.95 -3.63
N ALA A 26 -13.39 -4.33 -4.85
CA ALA A 26 -14.79 -4.63 -5.19
C ALA A 26 -15.33 -5.83 -4.41
N ALA A 27 -14.49 -6.86 -4.19
CA ALA A 27 -14.83 -8.01 -3.34
C ALA A 27 -14.95 -7.63 -1.85
N ALA A 28 -14.28 -6.57 -1.41
CA ALA A 28 -14.37 -5.99 -0.06
C ALA A 28 -15.47 -4.91 0.09
N ASP A 29 -16.44 -4.86 -0.82
CA ASP A 29 -17.58 -3.93 -0.79
C ASP A 29 -17.20 -2.44 -0.89
N ALA A 30 -16.23 -2.10 -1.73
CA ALA A 30 -15.90 -0.74 -2.12
C ALA A 30 -16.21 -0.48 -3.60
N VAL A 31 -16.44 0.79 -3.94
CA VAL A 31 -16.48 1.25 -5.34
C VAL A 31 -15.05 1.55 -5.76
N ALA A 32 -14.44 0.66 -6.54
CA ALA A 32 -13.05 0.78 -6.96
C ALA A 32 -12.90 1.53 -8.29
N ARG A 33 -11.96 2.49 -8.37
CA ARG A 33 -11.70 3.30 -9.56
C ARG A 33 -10.19 3.43 -9.84
N PRO A 34 -9.75 3.41 -11.11
CA PRO A 34 -8.38 3.81 -11.43
C PRO A 34 -8.21 5.33 -11.26
N VAL A 35 -7.06 5.75 -10.72
CA VAL A 35 -6.67 7.17 -10.54
C VAL A 35 -5.36 7.42 -11.27
N ARG A 36 -5.35 8.39 -12.17
CA ARG A 36 -4.18 8.78 -12.98
C ARG A 36 -3.90 10.28 -12.95
N ARG A 37 -4.88 11.07 -12.49
CA ARG A 37 -4.84 12.54 -12.54
C ARG A 37 -5.31 13.13 -11.21
N PRO A 38 -4.87 14.36 -10.88
CA PRO A 38 -5.28 15.04 -9.66
C PRO A 38 -6.80 15.20 -9.50
N GLU A 39 -7.52 15.40 -10.59
CA GLU A 39 -8.98 15.56 -10.57
C GLU A 39 -9.66 14.26 -10.12
N GLU A 40 -9.16 13.12 -10.59
CA GLU A 40 -9.67 11.80 -10.20
C GLU A 40 -9.32 11.48 -8.71
N LEU A 41 -8.15 11.95 -8.24
CA LEU A 41 -7.74 11.83 -6.84
C LEU A 41 -8.66 12.62 -5.89
N ALA A 42 -9.21 13.75 -6.37
CA ALA A 42 -10.13 14.56 -5.57
C ALA A 42 -11.49 13.88 -5.32
N GLU A 43 -11.85 12.88 -6.12
CA GLU A 43 -13.16 12.20 -6.10
C GLU A 43 -13.17 10.90 -5.29
N VAL A 44 -12.07 10.54 -4.59
CA VAL A 44 -11.97 9.30 -3.84
C VAL A 44 -11.88 9.52 -2.33
N ASP A 45 -12.44 8.59 -1.58
CA ASP A 45 -12.43 8.56 -0.11
C ASP A 45 -11.17 7.89 0.45
N GLY A 46 -10.47 7.11 -0.37
CA GLY A 46 -9.22 6.44 -0.05
C GLY A 46 -8.45 6.06 -1.31
N LEU A 47 -7.17 5.70 -1.16
CA LEU A 47 -6.30 5.37 -2.30
C LEU A 47 -5.45 4.13 -2.01
N VAL A 48 -5.37 3.22 -2.99
CA VAL A 48 -4.38 2.14 -3.00
C VAL A 48 -3.24 2.52 -3.94
N ILE A 49 -2.00 2.37 -3.46
CA ILE A 49 -0.78 2.46 -4.26
C ILE A 49 -0.27 1.04 -4.50
N PRO A 50 -0.39 0.54 -5.75
CA PRO A 50 -0.15 -0.87 -6.04
C PRO A 50 1.32 -1.27 -5.96
N GLY A 51 1.56 -2.57 -5.95
CA GLY A 51 2.86 -3.15 -6.22
C GLY A 51 3.32 -2.89 -7.66
N GLY A 52 4.61 -3.04 -7.88
CA GLY A 52 5.26 -2.79 -9.15
C GLY A 52 6.74 -2.46 -8.96
N GLU A 53 7.31 -1.61 -9.82
CA GLU A 53 8.69 -1.14 -9.70
C GLU A 53 8.72 0.30 -9.12
N SER A 54 9.22 0.45 -7.90
CA SER A 54 9.13 1.70 -7.14
C SER A 54 9.85 2.89 -7.77
N THR A 55 10.98 2.65 -8.47
CA THR A 55 11.71 3.73 -9.16
C THR A 55 10.93 4.25 -10.36
N THR A 56 10.32 3.36 -11.13
CA THR A 56 9.45 3.71 -12.26
C THR A 56 8.20 4.43 -11.75
N MET A 57 7.60 3.92 -10.68
CA MET A 57 6.42 4.56 -10.07
C MET A 57 6.72 5.98 -9.61
N SER A 58 7.83 6.20 -8.90
CA SER A 58 8.29 7.52 -8.47
C SER A 58 8.44 8.50 -9.65
N LYS A 59 9.08 8.05 -10.73
CA LYS A 59 9.25 8.86 -11.96
C LYS A 59 7.92 9.19 -12.62
N LEU A 60 7.00 8.23 -12.72
CA LEU A 60 5.69 8.43 -13.33
C LEU A 60 4.81 9.37 -12.50
N VAL A 61 4.83 9.22 -11.17
CA VAL A 61 4.13 10.13 -10.25
C VAL A 61 4.60 11.58 -10.45
N ALA A 62 5.91 11.82 -10.57
CA ALA A 62 6.46 13.12 -10.85
C ALA A 62 6.09 13.62 -12.26
N LEU A 63 6.27 12.77 -13.27
CA LEU A 63 6.00 13.10 -14.69
C LEU A 63 4.54 13.49 -14.95
N PHE A 64 3.60 12.80 -14.30
CA PHE A 64 2.16 13.07 -14.44
C PHE A 64 1.62 14.13 -13.47
N GLY A 65 2.52 14.83 -12.74
CA GLY A 65 2.14 15.90 -11.83
C GLY A 65 1.34 15.43 -10.61
N MET A 66 1.46 14.15 -10.24
CA MET A 66 0.75 13.54 -9.11
C MET A 66 1.50 13.66 -7.78
N LEU A 67 2.79 14.02 -7.78
CA LEU A 67 3.64 13.98 -6.60
C LEU A 67 3.10 14.87 -5.47
N GLU A 68 2.96 16.16 -5.75
CA GLU A 68 2.48 17.11 -4.75
C GLU A 68 1.00 16.90 -4.39
N PRO A 69 0.07 16.67 -5.34
CA PRO A 69 -1.32 16.34 -5.00
C PRO A 69 -1.46 15.11 -4.10
N LEU A 70 -0.65 14.07 -4.30
CA LEU A 70 -0.65 12.88 -3.43
C LEU A 70 -0.11 13.22 -2.03
N ARG A 71 1.00 13.93 -1.93
CA ARG A 71 1.58 14.38 -0.65
C ARG A 71 0.59 15.23 0.14
N GLU A 72 -0.05 16.19 -0.50
CA GLU A 72 -1.04 17.07 0.11
C GLU A 72 -2.26 16.29 0.62
N ARG A 73 -2.78 15.35 -0.17
CA ARG A 73 -3.92 14.52 0.22
C ARG A 73 -3.58 13.58 1.38
N ILE A 74 -2.39 12.97 1.38
CA ILE A 74 -1.91 12.12 2.47
C ILE A 74 -1.77 12.96 3.76
N ALA A 75 -1.12 14.13 3.68
CA ALA A 75 -0.97 15.04 4.81
C ALA A 75 -2.31 15.57 5.34
N ALA A 76 -3.31 15.71 4.47
CA ALA A 76 -4.67 16.09 4.84
C ALA A 76 -5.51 14.93 5.43
N GLY A 77 -4.93 13.72 5.55
CA GLY A 77 -5.56 12.58 6.21
C GLY A 77 -6.28 11.60 5.27
N LEU A 78 -6.09 11.68 3.95
CA LEU A 78 -6.62 10.68 3.03
C LEU A 78 -6.14 9.28 3.45
N PRO A 79 -7.03 8.31 3.67
CA PRO A 79 -6.63 6.93 3.88
C PRO A 79 -5.87 6.38 2.67
N VAL A 80 -4.71 5.78 2.91
CA VAL A 80 -3.86 5.21 1.85
C VAL A 80 -3.38 3.82 2.23
N TYR A 81 -3.39 2.90 1.27
CA TYR A 81 -2.81 1.58 1.41
C TYR A 81 -1.76 1.33 0.33
N GLY A 82 -0.51 1.09 0.74
CA GLY A 82 0.60 0.76 -0.15
C GLY A 82 1.02 -0.71 -0.07
N THR A 83 1.07 -1.42 -1.20
CA THR A 83 1.57 -2.80 -1.27
C THR A 83 2.92 -2.85 -1.99
N CYS A 84 3.90 -3.58 -1.48
CA CYS A 84 5.22 -3.79 -2.06
C CYS A 84 5.90 -2.46 -2.50
N ALA A 85 5.87 -2.11 -3.78
CA ALA A 85 6.36 -0.80 -4.24
C ALA A 85 5.57 0.35 -3.60
N GLY A 86 4.28 0.18 -3.35
CA GLY A 86 3.45 1.15 -2.64
C GLY A 86 3.88 1.36 -1.20
N LEU A 87 4.34 0.31 -0.49
CA LEU A 87 4.95 0.45 0.84
C LEU A 87 6.18 1.35 0.77
N ILE A 88 7.03 1.19 -0.25
CA ILE A 88 8.21 2.04 -0.45
C ILE A 88 7.78 3.49 -0.70
N MET A 89 6.72 3.71 -1.47
CA MET A 89 6.23 5.06 -1.81
C MET A 89 5.69 5.83 -0.60
N VAL A 90 5.07 5.15 0.37
CA VAL A 90 4.53 5.81 1.58
C VAL A 90 5.51 5.91 2.74
N ALA A 91 6.74 5.41 2.58
CA ALA A 91 7.79 5.56 3.57
C ALA A 91 8.38 6.98 3.57
N ASP A 92 8.79 7.47 4.73
CA ASP A 92 9.52 8.73 4.83
C ASP A 92 10.93 8.60 4.27
N LYS A 93 11.57 7.42 4.40
CA LYS A 93 12.93 7.19 3.92
C LYS A 93 13.11 5.81 3.29
N ILE A 94 13.92 5.78 2.24
CA ILE A 94 14.43 4.57 1.61
C ILE A 94 15.91 4.42 1.97
N LEU A 95 16.29 3.23 2.43
CA LEU A 95 17.69 2.87 2.60
C LEU A 95 18.29 2.60 1.22
N ASP A 96 19.38 3.30 0.86
CA ASP A 96 20.03 3.24 -0.44
C ASP A 96 19.08 3.55 -1.62
N PRO A 97 18.47 4.75 -1.67
CA PRO A 97 17.55 5.12 -2.74
C PRO A 97 18.32 5.22 -4.07
N ARG A 98 17.63 4.92 -5.18
CA ARG A 98 18.18 5.22 -6.49
C ARG A 98 18.13 6.72 -6.75
N SER A 99 19.05 7.21 -7.59
CA SER A 99 19.11 8.63 -7.95
C SER A 99 17.77 9.13 -8.46
N GLY A 100 17.27 10.22 -7.85
CA GLY A 100 16.00 10.85 -8.21
C GLY A 100 14.75 10.05 -7.78
N GLN A 101 14.89 9.02 -6.94
CA GLN A 101 13.74 8.33 -6.38
C GLN A 101 13.19 9.14 -5.20
N GLU A 102 11.95 9.58 -5.33
CA GLU A 102 11.20 10.29 -4.29
C GLU A 102 10.11 9.40 -3.70
N THR A 103 9.73 9.69 -2.47
CA THR A 103 8.60 9.08 -1.79
C THR A 103 7.48 10.08 -1.56
N LEU A 104 6.31 9.58 -1.24
CA LEU A 104 5.15 10.40 -0.86
C LEU A 104 5.17 10.74 0.63
N GLY A 105 5.81 9.90 1.44
CA GLY A 105 5.73 9.96 2.89
C GLY A 105 4.38 9.47 3.42
N GLY A 106 4.17 9.62 4.70
CA GLY A 106 2.94 9.23 5.40
C GLY A 106 3.15 8.23 6.52
N ILE A 107 4.26 7.49 6.50
CA ILE A 107 4.67 6.58 7.58
C ILE A 107 6.12 6.89 7.98
N ASP A 108 6.34 7.21 9.25
CA ASP A 108 7.67 7.40 9.83
C ASP A 108 8.41 6.05 9.91
N MET A 109 8.92 5.64 8.77
CA MET A 109 9.67 4.38 8.63
C MET A 109 10.82 4.52 7.63
N ILE A 110 11.83 3.67 7.81
CA ILE A 110 12.90 3.46 6.86
C ILE A 110 12.69 2.09 6.21
N VAL A 111 12.67 2.03 4.89
CA VAL A 111 12.46 0.80 4.14
C VAL A 111 13.72 0.37 3.40
N ARG A 112 13.94 -0.94 3.33
CA ARG A 112 14.98 -1.58 2.51
C ARG A 112 14.34 -2.24 1.31
N ARG A 113 14.84 -1.93 0.12
CA ARG A 113 14.35 -2.50 -1.15
C ARG A 113 14.97 -3.88 -1.39
N ASN A 114 14.23 -4.78 -2.09
CA ASN A 114 14.68 -6.13 -2.46
C ASN A 114 15.39 -6.84 -1.28
N ALA A 115 14.77 -6.81 -0.14
CA ALA A 115 15.43 -7.06 1.14
C ALA A 115 15.62 -8.55 1.43
N PHE A 116 14.78 -9.46 0.89
CA PHE A 116 14.84 -10.89 1.16
C PHE A 116 15.93 -11.66 0.37
N GLY A 117 16.76 -10.96 -0.41
CA GLY A 117 17.93 -11.52 -1.09
C GLY A 117 17.63 -12.30 -2.38
N ARG A 118 18.69 -12.60 -3.14
CA ARG A 118 18.57 -13.24 -4.47
C ARG A 118 18.03 -14.67 -4.44
N GLN A 119 18.24 -15.43 -3.36
CA GLN A 119 17.79 -16.82 -3.23
C GLN A 119 16.29 -16.94 -2.89
N ASN A 120 15.66 -15.85 -2.42
CA ASN A 120 14.25 -15.79 -2.05
C ASN A 120 13.54 -14.65 -2.80
N GLU A 121 13.76 -14.53 -4.11
CA GLU A 121 13.17 -13.45 -4.90
C GLU A 121 11.65 -13.47 -4.90
N SER A 122 11.04 -14.66 -4.78
CA SER A 122 9.59 -14.82 -4.67
C SER A 122 9.26 -16.05 -3.81
N PHE A 123 8.35 -15.86 -2.85
CA PHE A 123 7.85 -16.94 -1.99
C PHE A 123 6.46 -16.60 -1.46
N GLU A 124 5.77 -17.63 -0.98
CA GLU A 124 4.49 -17.51 -0.29
C GLU A 124 4.68 -17.87 1.18
N ALA A 125 3.94 -17.18 2.05
CA ALA A 125 3.98 -17.44 3.49
C ALA A 125 2.64 -17.09 4.14
N ALA A 126 2.31 -17.85 5.19
CA ALA A 126 1.24 -17.46 6.10
C ALA A 126 1.73 -16.31 7.00
N VAL A 127 0.98 -15.22 7.05
CA VAL A 127 1.32 -14.00 7.80
C VAL A 127 0.18 -13.65 8.74
N GLU A 128 0.46 -13.63 10.04
CA GLU A 128 -0.47 -13.09 11.03
C GLU A 128 -0.44 -11.57 10.95
N VAL A 129 -1.57 -10.96 10.63
CA VAL A 129 -1.71 -9.50 10.52
C VAL A 129 -2.64 -9.00 11.61
N ALA A 130 -2.17 -8.11 12.47
CA ALA A 130 -2.99 -7.51 13.52
C ALA A 130 -4.18 -6.75 12.91
N GLY A 131 -5.38 -6.99 13.43
CA GLY A 131 -6.62 -6.41 12.90
C GLY A 131 -7.29 -7.23 11.79
N VAL A 132 -6.67 -8.32 11.35
CA VAL A 132 -7.28 -9.31 10.45
C VAL A 132 -7.67 -10.55 11.26
N GLU A 133 -8.93 -10.89 11.25
CA GLU A 133 -9.48 -12.04 11.97
C GLU A 133 -9.43 -13.33 11.12
N ASP A 134 -9.80 -14.46 11.71
CA ASP A 134 -9.87 -15.79 11.08
C ASP A 134 -8.51 -16.35 10.63
N GLY A 135 -7.44 -16.02 11.37
CA GLY A 135 -6.11 -16.61 11.20
C GLY A 135 -5.24 -15.91 10.14
N PRO A 136 -4.08 -16.51 9.83
CA PRO A 136 -3.11 -15.88 8.94
C PRO A 136 -3.65 -15.65 7.54
N VAL A 137 -3.16 -14.60 6.88
CA VAL A 137 -3.40 -14.36 5.46
C VAL A 137 -2.29 -14.99 4.63
N GLU A 138 -2.58 -15.33 3.39
CA GLU A 138 -1.57 -15.74 2.44
C GLU A 138 -0.82 -14.51 1.90
N GLY A 139 0.46 -14.41 2.21
CA GLY A 139 1.33 -13.34 1.72
C GLY A 139 2.18 -13.82 0.54
N VAL A 140 2.00 -13.20 -0.62
CA VAL A 140 2.86 -13.38 -1.79
C VAL A 140 3.95 -12.32 -1.77
N PHE A 141 5.20 -12.75 -1.64
CA PHE A 141 6.38 -11.88 -1.61
C PHE A 141 7.13 -11.99 -2.92
N ILE A 142 7.28 -10.89 -3.65
CA ILE A 142 7.99 -10.83 -4.94
C ILE A 142 9.06 -9.75 -4.84
N ARG A 143 10.33 -10.14 -4.73
CA ARG A 143 11.45 -9.21 -4.51
C ARG A 143 11.11 -8.14 -3.47
N ALA A 144 10.45 -8.58 -2.41
CA ALA A 144 9.77 -7.73 -1.46
C ALA A 144 10.74 -6.83 -0.68
N PRO A 145 10.32 -5.61 -0.35
CA PRO A 145 10.97 -4.78 0.64
C PRO A 145 10.68 -5.32 2.05
N TRP A 146 11.41 -4.83 3.04
CA TRP A 146 10.94 -4.84 4.43
C TRP A 146 11.13 -3.48 5.08
N VAL A 147 10.50 -3.28 6.22
CA VAL A 147 10.70 -2.10 7.04
C VAL A 147 11.90 -2.33 7.94
N GLU A 148 12.91 -1.48 7.82
CA GLU A 148 14.16 -1.57 8.59
C GLU A 148 14.00 -1.02 10.01
N SER A 149 13.26 0.09 10.13
CA SER A 149 12.93 0.73 11.40
C SER A 149 11.67 1.56 11.30
N VAL A 150 11.02 1.77 12.45
CA VAL A 150 9.78 2.57 12.58
C VAL A 150 9.92 3.59 13.69
N GLY A 151 9.20 4.71 13.55
CA GLY A 151 9.01 5.71 14.60
C GLY A 151 8.01 5.26 15.66
N ALA A 152 7.93 6.03 16.76
CA ALA A 152 7.14 5.67 17.94
C ALA A 152 5.62 5.58 17.69
N GLU A 153 5.10 6.31 16.70
CA GLU A 153 3.66 6.34 16.37
C GLU A 153 3.26 5.30 15.31
N VAL A 154 4.19 4.46 14.87
CA VAL A 154 3.93 3.43 13.87
C VAL A 154 3.58 2.12 14.55
N GLU A 155 2.43 1.57 14.20
CA GLU A 155 1.98 0.25 14.62
C GLU A 155 2.58 -0.82 13.70
N VAL A 156 3.29 -1.79 14.26
CA VAL A 156 3.74 -3.00 13.55
C VAL A 156 2.60 -3.99 13.55
N LEU A 157 2.06 -4.29 12.36
CA LEU A 157 0.92 -5.20 12.21
C LEU A 157 1.34 -6.64 11.92
N ALA A 158 2.49 -6.84 11.29
CA ALA A 158 3.02 -8.17 11.01
C ALA A 158 4.54 -8.19 10.88
N GLU A 159 5.11 -9.32 11.28
CA GLU A 159 6.51 -9.66 11.06
C GLU A 159 6.63 -11.01 10.37
N HIS A 160 7.64 -11.18 9.54
CA HIS A 160 8.00 -12.44 8.91
C HIS A 160 9.52 -12.64 8.93
N ARG A 161 9.98 -13.78 9.45
CA ARG A 161 11.41 -14.10 9.62
C ARG A 161 12.22 -13.01 10.33
N GLY A 162 11.60 -12.36 11.34
CA GLY A 162 12.23 -11.29 12.13
C GLY A 162 12.30 -9.93 11.43
N HIS A 163 11.58 -9.75 10.33
CA HIS A 163 11.47 -8.48 9.60
C HIS A 163 10.03 -7.96 9.61
N ILE A 164 9.88 -6.66 9.79
CA ILE A 164 8.58 -6.00 9.74
C ILE A 164 8.08 -5.98 8.29
N VAL A 165 6.89 -6.53 8.06
CA VAL A 165 6.29 -6.70 6.73
C VAL A 165 4.89 -6.08 6.58
N ALA A 166 4.30 -5.59 7.67
CA ALA A 166 3.08 -4.79 7.62
C ALA A 166 3.09 -3.77 8.75
N VAL A 167 2.69 -2.54 8.44
CA VAL A 167 2.66 -1.40 9.37
C VAL A 167 1.47 -0.50 9.09
N ARG A 168 1.10 0.28 10.12
CA ARG A 168 0.10 1.33 10.04
C ARG A 168 0.58 2.56 10.81
N GLN A 169 0.30 3.75 10.27
CA GLN A 169 0.37 5.01 11.02
C GLN A 169 -0.83 5.87 10.65
N GLY A 170 -1.68 6.16 11.63
CA GLY A 170 -2.92 6.89 11.38
C GLY A 170 -3.78 6.23 10.29
N ASN A 171 -4.00 6.95 9.20
CA ASN A 171 -4.80 6.49 8.06
C ASN A 171 -3.97 5.82 6.95
N VAL A 172 -2.68 5.58 7.16
CA VAL A 172 -1.80 4.96 6.15
C VAL A 172 -1.44 3.54 6.57
N LEU A 173 -1.79 2.57 5.72
CA LEU A 173 -1.50 1.14 5.85
C LEU A 173 -0.46 0.74 4.79
N ALA A 174 0.46 -0.14 5.13
CA ALA A 174 1.42 -0.66 4.15
C ALA A 174 1.78 -2.12 4.43
N THR A 175 1.94 -2.90 3.35
CA THR A 175 2.40 -4.30 3.39
C THR A 175 3.53 -4.54 2.41
N SER A 176 4.49 -5.40 2.79
CA SER A 176 5.59 -5.84 1.91
C SER A 176 5.13 -6.84 0.86
N PHE A 177 4.08 -7.60 1.16
CA PHE A 177 3.50 -8.65 0.33
C PHE A 177 2.31 -8.16 -0.48
N HIS A 178 1.85 -9.01 -1.39
CA HIS A 178 0.79 -8.76 -2.36
C HIS A 178 -0.48 -9.57 -2.03
N PRO A 179 -1.38 -9.10 -1.16
CA PRO A 179 -2.63 -9.82 -0.90
C PRO A 179 -3.58 -9.81 -2.12
N GLU A 180 -3.41 -8.84 -3.03
CA GLU A 180 -4.19 -8.75 -4.28
C GLU A 180 -3.94 -9.92 -5.25
N LEU A 181 -2.83 -10.64 -5.10
CA LEU A 181 -2.49 -11.80 -5.94
C LEU A 181 -3.06 -13.11 -5.40
N THR A 182 -3.78 -13.06 -4.30
CA THR A 182 -4.45 -14.20 -3.69
C THR A 182 -5.98 -14.05 -3.77
N GLY A 183 -6.71 -15.08 -3.40
CA GLY A 183 -8.17 -15.00 -3.23
C GLY A 183 -8.59 -14.47 -1.86
N ASP A 184 -7.63 -14.10 -1.01
CA ASP A 184 -7.87 -13.60 0.35
C ASP A 184 -7.94 -12.06 0.35
N HIS A 185 -9.13 -11.52 0.48
CA HIS A 185 -9.37 -10.07 0.44
C HIS A 185 -9.47 -9.42 1.83
N ARG A 186 -9.12 -10.12 2.92
CA ARG A 186 -9.27 -9.61 4.29
C ARG A 186 -8.40 -8.39 4.59
N VAL A 187 -7.20 -8.28 4.01
CA VAL A 187 -6.38 -7.07 4.16
C VAL A 187 -7.00 -5.87 3.43
N HIS A 188 -7.61 -6.10 2.26
CA HIS A 188 -8.37 -5.05 1.56
C HIS A 188 -9.62 -4.65 2.36
N ALA A 189 -10.31 -5.60 2.98
CA ALA A 189 -11.44 -5.32 3.86
C ALA A 189 -11.02 -4.49 5.08
N LEU A 190 -9.89 -4.79 5.71
CA LEU A 190 -9.30 -3.96 6.76
C LEU A 190 -9.09 -2.51 6.29
N PHE A 191 -8.55 -2.33 5.10
CA PHE A 191 -8.36 -0.99 4.53
C PHE A 191 -9.70 -0.29 4.23
N VAL A 192 -10.67 -1.00 3.66
CA VAL A 192 -12.02 -0.44 3.43
C VAL A 192 -12.66 0.05 4.73
N ASP A 193 -12.50 -0.70 5.81
CA ASP A 193 -13.00 -0.30 7.14
C ASP A 193 -12.26 0.93 7.69
N MET A 194 -10.95 1.06 7.43
CA MET A 194 -10.21 2.28 7.75
C MET A 194 -10.76 3.49 6.99
N VAL A 195 -11.10 3.34 5.71
CA VAL A 195 -11.70 4.41 4.90
C VAL A 195 -13.07 4.80 5.47
N ARG A 196 -13.92 3.83 5.81
CA ARG A 196 -15.23 4.09 6.44
C ARG A 196 -15.11 4.85 7.76
N ALA A 197 -14.10 4.51 8.55
CA ALA A 197 -13.88 5.16 9.86
C ALA A 197 -13.33 6.59 9.74
N ALA A 198 -12.75 6.96 8.61
CA ALA A 198 -12.19 8.29 8.34
C ALA A 198 -13.18 9.26 7.65
N SER A 199 -14.34 8.77 7.23
CA SER A 199 -15.38 9.50 6.47
C SER A 199 -16.30 10.34 7.36
#